data_5ac92bc2c36ffd84759b452db1ebea13
#
_entry.id   5ac92bc2c36ffd84759b452db1ebea13
#
_cell.length_a   1.000
_cell.length_b   1.000
_cell.length_c   1.000
_cell.angle_alpha   90.00
_cell.angle_beta   90.00
_cell.angle_gamma   90.00
#
_symmetry.space_group_name_H-M   'P 1'
#
loop_
_entity.id
_entity.type
_entity.pdbx_description
1 polymer ?
#
loop_
_entity_poly.entity_id
_entity_poly.type
_entity_poly.pdbx_seq_one_letter_code
_entity_poly.pdbx_strand_id
1 'polypeptide(L)'
;MHSHRLAADMTDALLQVFLIIGIGVLVAWLGWIDEQATQIFSGLITRVFLPALLFRAMASVDFATLSLGPIVGYLSATLAVFVLVYGLAYRYAHWFGASGSSSAAGSTVGAGSAGHADTAGGLAASAAISATFSNNVMIGIPLVKLFYGPEGLVVLLTVLTMHSLVMLGAGIVGFELAVRGRSRRSKLMTLKHLVQSAVLHPIVIPIYLGLLVSLVGWELPVLIDSTLASMGNVAVPACLVLLGASVFQSRHQVRPKGVAPVLVFKLVIHPVLVFSVAQFALGLPPMTVAVLTTMASLPTGSNPYLLSQRYNQGVSLAATAVVATTAMTAISLPYVLSLFSSIR
;
A
#
# COMPACT_ATOMS: atom_id res chain seq x y z
N MET A 1 -28.18 2.15 24.28
CA MET A 1 -27.98 3.51 23.74
C MET A 1 -26.53 3.80 23.33
N HIS A 2 -25.51 3.29 24.03
CA HIS A 2 -24.09 3.55 23.70
C HIS A 2 -23.68 2.86 22.37
N SER A 3 -24.08 1.62 22.14
CA SER A 3 -23.79 0.87 20.90
C SER A 3 -24.42 1.47 19.64
N HIS A 4 -25.62 2.07 19.74
CA HIS A 4 -26.26 2.74 18.61
C HIS A 4 -25.57 4.06 18.22
N ARG A 5 -25.04 4.81 19.18
CA ARG A 5 -24.25 6.01 18.90
C ARG A 5 -22.91 5.66 18.24
N LEU A 6 -22.21 4.64 18.75
CA LEU A 6 -20.96 4.16 18.17
C LEU A 6 -21.14 3.70 16.71
N ALA A 7 -22.23 2.96 16.43
CA ALA A 7 -22.55 2.53 15.06
C ALA A 7 -22.88 3.73 14.13
N ALA A 8 -23.57 4.74 14.65
CA ALA A 8 -23.89 5.97 13.91
C ALA A 8 -22.60 6.77 13.59
N ASP A 9 -21.75 6.99 14.60
CA ASP A 9 -20.47 7.71 14.44
C ASP A 9 -19.54 7.03 13.43
N MET A 10 -19.57 5.69 13.37
CA MET A 10 -18.82 4.92 12.38
C MET A 10 -19.39 5.05 10.98
N THR A 11 -20.71 4.99 10.87
CA THR A 11 -21.40 5.18 9.58
C THR A 11 -21.08 6.56 9.04
N ASP A 12 -21.11 7.59 9.89
CA ASP A 12 -20.78 8.96 9.51
C ASP A 12 -19.32 9.12 9.09
N ALA A 13 -18.38 8.49 9.79
CA ALA A 13 -16.97 8.50 9.42
C ALA A 13 -16.72 7.78 8.07
N LEU A 14 -17.39 6.64 7.82
CA LEU A 14 -17.35 5.95 6.53
C LEU A 14 -17.94 6.82 5.42
N LEU A 15 -19.12 7.40 5.66
CA LEU A 15 -19.77 8.29 4.70
C LEU A 15 -18.86 9.49 4.38
N GLN A 16 -18.22 10.08 5.38
CA GLN A 16 -17.27 11.17 5.18
C GLN A 16 -16.12 10.78 4.25
N VAL A 17 -15.50 9.60 4.44
CA VAL A 17 -14.44 9.09 3.56
C VAL A 17 -14.96 8.93 2.14
N PHE A 18 -16.12 8.28 1.96
CA PHE A 18 -16.68 8.06 0.62
C PHE A 18 -17.15 9.35 -0.06
N LEU A 19 -17.68 10.30 0.70
CA LEU A 19 -18.04 11.62 0.17
C LEU A 19 -16.80 12.36 -0.33
N ILE A 20 -15.70 12.35 0.42
CA ILE A 20 -14.44 13.01 0.00
C ILE A 20 -13.86 12.30 -1.25
N ILE A 21 -13.87 10.96 -1.29
CA ILE A 21 -13.47 10.20 -2.49
C ILE A 21 -14.40 10.54 -3.66
N GLY A 22 -15.72 10.62 -3.42
CA GLY A 22 -16.72 11.00 -4.41
C GLY A 22 -16.49 12.40 -4.99
N ILE A 23 -16.10 13.36 -4.15
CA ILE A 23 -15.68 14.70 -4.62
C ILE A 23 -14.48 14.58 -5.56
N GLY A 24 -13.49 13.74 -5.24
CA GLY A 24 -12.34 13.50 -6.10
C GLY A 24 -12.74 12.93 -7.46
N VAL A 25 -13.67 11.95 -7.48
CA VAL A 25 -14.25 11.41 -8.73
C VAL A 25 -14.97 12.50 -9.53
N LEU A 26 -15.79 13.31 -8.86
CA LEU A 26 -16.55 14.39 -9.49
C LEU A 26 -15.63 15.44 -10.13
N VAL A 27 -14.61 15.88 -9.41
CA VAL A 27 -13.65 16.89 -9.90
C VAL A 27 -12.87 16.38 -11.12
N ALA A 28 -12.50 15.09 -11.14
CA ALA A 28 -11.88 14.47 -12.31
C ALA A 28 -12.88 14.28 -13.45
N TRP A 29 -14.13 13.94 -13.17
CA TRP A 29 -15.20 13.82 -14.17
C TRP A 29 -15.52 15.17 -14.83
N LEU A 30 -15.51 16.26 -14.07
CA LEU A 30 -15.69 17.64 -14.58
C LEU A 30 -14.46 18.13 -15.39
N GLY A 31 -13.34 17.36 -15.42
CA GLY A 31 -12.12 17.75 -16.11
C GLY A 31 -11.31 18.84 -15.39
N TRP A 32 -11.62 19.17 -14.12
CA TRP A 32 -10.87 20.17 -13.36
C TRP A 32 -9.50 19.67 -12.93
N ILE A 33 -9.35 18.37 -12.75
CA ILE A 33 -8.08 17.70 -12.44
C ILE A 33 -7.85 16.59 -13.49
N ASP A 34 -6.90 16.81 -14.37
CA ASP A 34 -6.41 15.83 -15.33
C ASP A 34 -5.34 14.91 -14.71
N GLU A 35 -4.80 13.99 -15.48
CA GLU A 35 -3.78 13.05 -15.03
C GLU A 35 -2.47 13.77 -14.62
N GLN A 36 -2.11 14.84 -15.33
CA GLN A 36 -0.92 15.64 -15.03
C GLN A 36 -1.10 16.41 -13.71
N ALA A 37 -2.24 17.06 -13.51
CA ALA A 37 -2.59 17.74 -12.26
C ALA A 37 -2.62 16.75 -11.08
N THR A 38 -3.16 15.54 -11.28
CA THR A 38 -3.17 14.47 -10.28
C THR A 38 -1.75 14.08 -9.85
N GLN A 39 -0.80 13.97 -10.77
CA GLN A 39 0.60 13.69 -10.46
C GLN A 39 1.28 14.82 -9.70
N ILE A 40 1.04 16.08 -10.08
CA ILE A 40 1.58 17.26 -9.39
C ILE A 40 1.05 17.32 -7.95
N PHE A 41 -0.27 17.16 -7.77
CA PHE A 41 -0.90 17.13 -6.44
C PHE A 41 -0.39 15.98 -5.58
N SER A 42 -0.23 14.79 -6.14
CA SER A 42 0.37 13.64 -5.45
C SER A 42 1.79 13.96 -4.96
N GLY A 43 2.59 14.63 -5.80
CA GLY A 43 3.92 15.09 -5.44
C GLY A 43 3.92 16.08 -4.27
N LEU A 44 3.01 17.05 -4.25
CA LEU A 44 2.85 18.03 -3.19
C LEU A 44 2.42 17.35 -1.87
N ILE A 45 1.41 16.49 -1.92
CA ILE A 45 0.94 15.75 -0.74
C ILE A 45 2.07 14.92 -0.14
N THR A 46 2.79 14.18 -0.96
CA THR A 46 3.84 13.25 -0.51
C THR A 46 5.09 13.96 0.01
N ARG A 47 5.42 15.15 -0.51
CA ARG A 47 6.65 15.87 -0.15
C ARG A 47 6.46 16.95 0.89
N VAL A 48 5.22 17.38 1.14
CA VAL A 48 4.94 18.52 2.03
C VAL A 48 3.95 18.12 3.13
N PHE A 49 2.73 17.74 2.79
CA PHE A 49 1.68 17.53 3.78
C PHE A 49 1.82 16.23 4.58
N LEU A 50 2.12 15.11 3.91
CA LEU A 50 2.36 13.85 4.60
C LEU A 50 3.60 13.89 5.50
N PRO A 51 4.76 14.42 5.09
CA PRO A 51 5.91 14.58 5.99
C PRO A 51 5.58 15.35 7.26
N ALA A 52 4.82 16.44 7.18
CA ALA A 52 4.40 17.20 8.36
C ALA A 52 3.53 16.37 9.31
N LEU A 53 2.55 15.63 8.75
CA LEU A 53 1.71 14.73 9.53
C LEU A 53 2.52 13.63 10.22
N LEU A 54 3.41 12.96 9.46
CA LEU A 54 4.16 11.79 9.91
C LEU A 54 5.20 12.17 10.98
N PHE A 55 5.94 13.25 10.73
CA PHE A 55 6.89 13.78 11.70
C PHE A 55 6.21 14.11 13.02
N ARG A 56 5.11 14.90 12.97
CA ARG A 56 4.38 15.30 14.17
C ARG A 56 3.81 14.12 14.93
N ALA A 57 3.22 13.15 14.21
CA ALA A 57 2.67 11.94 14.81
C ALA A 57 3.75 11.13 15.55
N MET A 58 4.94 11.02 14.98
CA MET A 58 6.02 10.25 15.58
C MET A 58 6.83 11.04 16.63
N ALA A 59 6.87 12.37 16.55
CA ALA A 59 7.50 13.21 17.56
C ALA A 59 6.74 13.21 18.91
N SER A 60 5.44 12.91 18.87
CA SER A 60 4.58 12.82 20.08
C SER A 60 4.42 11.40 20.63
N VAL A 61 5.11 10.39 20.06
CA VAL A 61 5.04 9.00 20.53
C VAL A 61 5.92 8.79 21.75
N ASP A 62 5.42 8.09 22.73
CA ASP A 62 6.29 7.54 23.78
C ASP A 62 7.07 6.34 23.23
N PHE A 63 8.38 6.51 23.08
CA PHE A 63 9.27 5.49 22.52
C PHE A 63 9.24 4.17 23.32
N ALA A 64 8.98 4.23 24.62
CA ALA A 64 8.88 3.06 25.47
C ALA A 64 7.65 2.18 25.15
N THR A 65 6.63 2.75 24.50
CA THR A 65 5.41 2.01 24.10
C THR A 65 5.54 1.32 22.74
N LEU A 66 6.61 1.58 21.97
CA LEU A 66 6.80 0.95 20.67
C LEU A 66 7.13 -0.53 20.82
N SER A 67 6.35 -1.37 20.20
CA SER A 67 6.48 -2.82 20.20
C SER A 67 6.90 -3.36 18.83
N LEU A 68 7.74 -4.39 18.83
CA LEU A 68 8.08 -5.13 17.59
C LEU A 68 6.96 -6.09 17.15
N GLY A 69 6.03 -6.41 18.03
CA GLY A 69 4.91 -7.32 17.76
C GLY A 69 4.13 -6.98 16.50
N PRO A 70 3.68 -5.72 16.30
CA PRO A 70 2.96 -5.29 15.10
C PRO A 70 3.77 -5.50 13.81
N ILE A 71 5.09 -5.20 13.84
CA ILE A 71 5.99 -5.38 12.69
C ILE A 71 6.10 -6.86 12.34
N VAL A 72 6.40 -7.70 13.34
CA VAL A 72 6.56 -9.15 13.14
C VAL A 72 5.25 -9.77 12.66
N GLY A 73 4.12 -9.43 13.29
CA GLY A 73 2.81 -9.97 12.95
C GLY A 73 2.38 -9.64 11.53
N TYR A 74 2.53 -8.38 11.14
CA TYR A 74 2.16 -7.94 9.79
C TYR A 74 3.09 -8.49 8.71
N LEU A 75 4.42 -8.34 8.91
CA LEU A 75 5.38 -8.71 7.88
C LEU A 75 5.49 -10.21 7.67
N SER A 76 5.42 -11.03 8.74
CA SER A 76 5.46 -12.49 8.60
C SER A 76 4.27 -13.00 7.78
N ALA A 77 3.05 -12.56 8.09
CA ALA A 77 1.86 -12.91 7.33
C ALA A 77 1.94 -12.40 5.87
N THR A 78 2.36 -11.16 5.68
CA THR A 78 2.48 -10.56 4.34
C THR A 78 3.53 -11.27 3.48
N LEU A 79 4.69 -11.62 4.04
CA LEU A 79 5.73 -12.39 3.33
C LEU A 79 5.26 -13.81 3.03
N ALA A 80 4.51 -14.46 3.92
CA ALA A 80 3.93 -15.77 3.66
C ALA A 80 2.99 -15.74 2.47
N VAL A 81 2.10 -14.73 2.39
CA VAL A 81 1.22 -14.52 1.21
C VAL A 81 2.05 -14.22 -0.03
N PHE A 82 3.10 -13.39 0.07
CA PHE A 82 3.98 -13.08 -1.06
C PHE A 82 4.61 -14.34 -1.64
N VAL A 83 5.21 -15.19 -0.80
CA VAL A 83 5.86 -16.45 -1.24
C VAL A 83 4.83 -17.42 -1.83
N LEU A 84 3.66 -17.53 -1.21
CA LEU A 84 2.56 -18.38 -1.69
C LEU A 84 2.09 -17.93 -3.08
N VAL A 85 1.79 -16.64 -3.25
CA VAL A 85 1.31 -16.10 -4.54
C VAL A 85 2.39 -16.20 -5.60
N TYR A 86 3.67 -15.93 -5.25
CA TYR A 86 4.78 -16.08 -6.17
C TYR A 86 4.89 -17.53 -6.67
N GLY A 87 4.85 -18.51 -5.77
CA GLY A 87 4.91 -19.94 -6.13
C GLY A 87 3.73 -20.39 -7.00
N LEU A 88 2.50 -19.99 -6.63
CA LEU A 88 1.31 -20.33 -7.40
C LEU A 88 1.30 -19.65 -8.78
N ALA A 89 1.64 -18.36 -8.86
CA ALA A 89 1.70 -17.64 -10.12
C ALA A 89 2.82 -18.14 -11.04
N TYR A 90 3.95 -18.58 -10.47
CA TYR A 90 5.02 -19.22 -11.23
C TYR A 90 4.56 -20.58 -11.81
N ARG A 91 3.88 -21.39 -11.00
CA ARG A 91 3.42 -22.74 -11.37
C ARG A 91 2.23 -22.70 -12.33
N TYR A 92 1.33 -21.74 -12.14
CA TYR A 92 0.04 -21.61 -12.85
C TYR A 92 -0.05 -20.26 -13.55
N ALA A 93 0.98 -19.86 -14.32
CA ALA A 93 1.08 -18.55 -14.94
C ALA A 93 -0.13 -18.20 -15.82
N HIS A 94 -0.80 -19.18 -16.42
CA HIS A 94 -2.00 -19.00 -17.24
C HIS A 94 -3.20 -18.45 -16.44
N TRP A 95 -3.31 -18.72 -15.14
CA TRP A 95 -4.34 -18.15 -14.27
C TRP A 95 -4.13 -16.65 -14.01
N PHE A 96 -2.86 -16.21 -14.13
CA PHE A 96 -2.45 -14.82 -13.94
C PHE A 96 -2.28 -14.06 -15.25
N GLY A 97 -2.81 -14.60 -16.37
CA GLY A 97 -2.89 -13.91 -17.64
C GLY A 97 -1.71 -14.12 -18.60
N ALA A 98 -0.85 -15.12 -18.34
CA ALA A 98 0.14 -15.52 -19.34
C ALA A 98 -0.56 -16.03 -20.61
N SER A 99 -0.36 -15.32 -21.72
CA SER A 99 -0.82 -15.79 -23.03
C SER A 99 0.02 -17.01 -23.42
N GLY A 100 -0.64 -18.11 -23.76
CA GLY A 100 -0.04 -19.42 -24.03
C GLY A 100 0.87 -19.48 -25.26
N SER A 101 1.90 -18.65 -25.30
CA SER A 101 2.93 -18.67 -26.36
C SER A 101 4.34 -18.64 -25.77
N SER A 102 4.71 -19.66 -25.03
CA SER A 102 6.12 -19.88 -24.71
C SER A 102 6.46 -21.33 -24.40
N SER A 103 6.23 -22.20 -25.39
CA SER A 103 7.02 -23.44 -25.49
C SER A 103 7.51 -23.54 -26.93
N ALA A 104 8.46 -22.67 -27.31
CA ALA A 104 9.35 -22.92 -28.44
C ALA A 104 10.56 -21.98 -28.35
N ALA A 105 11.70 -22.53 -28.02
CA ALA A 105 12.95 -21.91 -28.40
C ALA A 105 13.00 -21.82 -29.94
N GLY A 106 13.20 -20.59 -30.45
CA GLY A 106 13.62 -20.38 -31.83
C GLY A 106 12.51 -20.14 -32.84
N SER A 107 12.07 -18.87 -32.99
CA SER A 107 11.72 -18.33 -34.31
C SER A 107 11.87 -16.80 -34.27
N THR A 108 12.91 -16.35 -34.94
CA THR A 108 13.08 -14.96 -35.39
C THR A 108 12.14 -14.69 -36.54
N VAL A 109 11.12 -13.87 -36.36
CA VAL A 109 10.50 -13.13 -37.48
C VAL A 109 9.85 -11.84 -36.95
N GLY A 110 10.19 -10.67 -37.53
CA GLY A 110 9.36 -9.48 -37.61
C GLY A 110 9.62 -8.38 -36.57
N ALA A 111 10.52 -7.45 -36.91
CA ALA A 111 10.63 -6.15 -36.24
C ALA A 111 9.35 -5.34 -36.45
N GLY A 112 8.60 -5.11 -35.36
CA GLY A 112 7.44 -4.24 -35.36
C GLY A 112 6.83 -4.24 -33.96
N SER A 113 7.06 -3.17 -33.14
CA SER A 113 6.58 -2.99 -31.76
C SER A 113 6.97 -4.13 -30.80
N ALA A 114 8.16 -4.08 -30.26
CA ALA A 114 8.70 -5.04 -29.30
C ALA A 114 8.02 -4.95 -27.92
N GLY A 115 6.82 -5.49 -27.79
CA GLY A 115 6.27 -5.90 -26.52
C GLY A 115 7.06 -7.13 -26.06
N HIS A 116 7.97 -6.97 -25.10
CA HIS A 116 8.64 -8.11 -24.48
C HIS A 116 7.58 -8.99 -23.80
N ALA A 117 7.51 -10.27 -24.18
CA ALA A 117 6.61 -11.23 -23.54
C ALA A 117 6.95 -11.34 -22.05
N ASP A 118 5.92 -11.29 -21.18
CA ASP A 118 6.08 -11.52 -19.75
C ASP A 118 6.65 -12.93 -19.51
N THR A 119 7.70 -13.02 -18.70
CA THR A 119 8.19 -14.32 -18.22
C THR A 119 7.28 -14.83 -17.10
N ALA A 120 7.17 -16.14 -16.93
CA ALA A 120 6.41 -16.72 -15.83
C ALA A 120 6.88 -16.19 -14.46
N GLY A 121 8.19 -16.02 -14.29
CA GLY A 121 8.76 -15.43 -13.07
C GLY A 121 8.45 -13.95 -12.91
N GLY A 122 8.50 -13.16 -13.99
CA GLY A 122 8.17 -11.73 -13.93
C GLY A 122 6.70 -11.50 -13.62
N LEU A 123 5.81 -12.28 -14.23
CA LEU A 123 4.39 -12.28 -13.93
C LEU A 123 4.12 -12.68 -12.48
N ALA A 124 4.83 -13.73 -11.97
CA ALA A 124 4.73 -14.17 -10.59
C ALA A 124 5.17 -13.09 -9.59
N ALA A 125 6.28 -12.39 -9.87
CA ALA A 125 6.74 -11.28 -9.05
C ALA A 125 5.73 -10.12 -9.02
N SER A 126 5.17 -9.77 -10.20
CA SER A 126 4.14 -8.75 -10.30
C SER A 126 2.86 -9.12 -9.54
N ALA A 127 2.40 -10.37 -9.67
CA ALA A 127 1.23 -10.88 -8.95
C ALA A 127 1.45 -10.86 -7.43
N ALA A 128 2.60 -11.38 -6.95
CA ALA A 128 2.92 -11.48 -5.54
C ALA A 128 2.99 -10.10 -4.87
N ILE A 129 3.70 -9.15 -5.47
CA ILE A 129 3.81 -7.80 -4.91
C ILE A 129 2.46 -7.05 -5.00
N SER A 130 1.65 -7.28 -6.04
CA SER A 130 0.33 -6.69 -6.16
C SER A 130 -0.66 -7.25 -5.13
N ALA A 131 -0.54 -8.52 -4.77
CA ALA A 131 -1.38 -9.16 -3.76
C ALA A 131 -1.01 -8.80 -2.32
N THR A 132 0.15 -8.18 -2.08
CA THR A 132 0.67 -7.96 -0.71
C THR A 132 1.01 -6.52 -0.38
N PHE A 133 1.32 -5.70 -1.37
CA PHE A 133 1.69 -4.30 -1.14
C PHE A 133 0.44 -3.41 -1.03
N SER A 134 0.03 -3.11 0.20
CA SER A 134 -1.13 -2.26 0.50
C SER A 134 -0.85 -0.77 0.30
N ASN A 135 -1.87 -0.02 -0.09
CA ASN A 135 -1.83 1.45 -0.19
C ASN A 135 -1.94 2.11 1.20
N ASN A 136 -0.96 1.80 2.07
CA ASN A 136 -0.94 2.26 3.45
C ASN A 136 -0.77 3.78 3.58
N VAL A 137 -0.16 4.44 2.59
CA VAL A 137 0.14 5.87 2.66
C VAL A 137 -1.08 6.70 2.26
N MET A 138 -1.59 6.52 1.04
CA MET A 138 -2.65 7.39 0.51
C MET A 138 -4.03 7.08 1.11
N ILE A 139 -4.27 5.83 1.49
CA ILE A 139 -5.55 5.39 2.06
C ILE A 139 -5.39 5.02 3.53
N GLY A 140 -4.35 4.27 3.88
CA GLY A 140 -4.16 3.74 5.22
C GLY A 140 -3.98 4.83 6.27
N ILE A 141 -3.09 5.81 6.05
CA ILE A 141 -2.86 6.90 7.00
C ILE A 141 -4.14 7.68 7.30
N PRO A 142 -4.87 8.22 6.28
CA PRO A 142 -6.11 8.94 6.54
C PRO A 142 -7.18 8.07 7.22
N LEU A 143 -7.35 6.86 6.74
CA LEU A 143 -8.36 5.96 7.26
C LEU A 143 -8.10 5.57 8.72
N VAL A 144 -6.88 5.10 9.02
CA VAL A 144 -6.51 4.68 10.38
C VAL A 144 -6.57 5.86 11.34
N LYS A 145 -6.11 7.06 10.94
CA LYS A 145 -6.22 8.26 11.77
C LYS A 145 -7.68 8.60 12.08
N LEU A 146 -8.57 8.46 11.10
CA LEU A 146 -10.00 8.79 11.27
C LEU A 146 -10.72 7.76 12.15
N PHE A 147 -10.46 6.45 11.93
CA PHE A 147 -11.18 5.37 12.61
C PHE A 147 -10.59 4.99 13.97
N TYR A 148 -9.27 4.95 14.08
CA TYR A 148 -8.55 4.46 15.27
C TYR A 148 -7.78 5.56 16.00
N GLY A 149 -7.91 6.81 15.56
CA GLY A 149 -7.28 7.97 16.22
C GLY A 149 -5.75 7.97 16.16
N PRO A 150 -5.12 8.79 17.05
CA PRO A 150 -3.66 8.91 17.10
C PRO A 150 -2.96 7.59 17.47
N GLU A 151 -3.52 6.81 18.39
CA GLU A 151 -2.94 5.54 18.83
C GLU A 151 -2.87 4.51 17.69
N GLY A 152 -3.95 4.36 16.93
CA GLY A 152 -3.96 3.50 15.74
C GLY A 152 -2.98 3.98 14.67
N LEU A 153 -2.84 5.29 14.51
CA LEU A 153 -1.88 5.87 13.58
C LEU A 153 -0.43 5.49 13.94
N VAL A 154 -0.08 5.49 15.23
CA VAL A 154 1.24 5.06 15.70
C VAL A 154 1.52 3.61 15.32
N VAL A 155 0.56 2.70 15.52
CA VAL A 155 0.70 1.29 15.10
C VAL A 155 0.96 1.18 13.59
N LEU A 156 0.17 1.87 12.77
CA LEU A 156 0.37 1.88 11.32
C LEU A 156 1.76 2.40 10.94
N LEU A 157 2.20 3.52 11.51
CA LEU A 157 3.48 4.14 11.19
C LEU A 157 4.66 3.25 11.61
N THR A 158 4.56 2.59 12.76
CA THR A 158 5.56 1.62 13.24
C THR A 158 5.76 0.50 12.21
N VAL A 159 4.68 -0.07 11.69
CA VAL A 159 4.76 -1.10 10.64
C VAL A 159 5.25 -0.53 9.32
N LEU A 160 4.81 0.67 8.95
CA LEU A 160 5.11 1.31 7.67
C LEU A 160 6.63 1.55 7.49
N THR A 161 7.37 1.81 8.59
CA THR A 161 8.84 1.97 8.55
C THR A 161 9.55 0.79 7.91
N MET A 162 9.11 -0.44 8.26
CA MET A 162 9.72 -1.68 7.77
C MET A 162 8.99 -2.25 6.55
N HIS A 163 7.68 -1.99 6.43
CA HIS A 163 6.86 -2.54 5.35
C HIS A 163 7.42 -2.19 3.97
N SER A 164 7.71 -0.93 3.73
CA SER A 164 8.22 -0.48 2.43
C SER A 164 9.58 -1.10 2.11
N LEU A 165 10.50 -1.16 3.07
CA LEU A 165 11.82 -1.76 2.91
C LEU A 165 11.71 -3.25 2.57
N VAL A 166 10.97 -4.00 3.38
CA VAL A 166 10.86 -5.46 3.27
C VAL A 166 10.11 -5.84 2.01
N MET A 167 8.98 -5.20 1.72
CA MET A 167 8.13 -5.59 0.60
C MET A 167 8.68 -5.16 -0.76
N LEU A 168 9.28 -3.95 -0.86
CA LEU A 168 9.99 -3.57 -2.08
C LEU A 168 11.21 -4.46 -2.29
N GLY A 169 11.91 -4.82 -1.21
CA GLY A 169 12.99 -5.79 -1.24
C GLY A 169 12.56 -7.16 -1.79
N ALA A 170 11.48 -7.72 -1.24
CA ALA A 170 10.92 -8.97 -1.71
C ALA A 170 10.48 -8.90 -3.19
N GLY A 171 9.82 -7.80 -3.59
CA GLY A 171 9.42 -7.56 -4.97
C GLY A 171 10.62 -7.52 -5.93
N ILE A 172 11.66 -6.77 -5.59
CA ILE A 172 12.90 -6.70 -6.40
C ILE A 172 13.56 -8.07 -6.49
N VAL A 173 13.69 -8.79 -5.38
CA VAL A 173 14.25 -10.16 -5.39
C VAL A 173 13.41 -11.06 -6.30
N GLY A 174 12.08 -10.98 -6.24
CA GLY A 174 11.19 -11.74 -7.11
C GLY A 174 11.42 -11.45 -8.60
N PHE A 175 11.53 -10.18 -8.98
CA PHE A 175 11.83 -9.79 -10.36
C PHE A 175 13.25 -10.16 -10.80
N GLU A 176 14.26 -9.98 -9.94
CA GLU A 176 15.64 -10.36 -10.24
C GLU A 176 15.80 -11.89 -10.43
N LEU A 177 15.06 -12.70 -9.67
CA LEU A 177 15.00 -14.15 -9.87
C LEU A 177 14.42 -14.53 -11.24
N ALA A 178 13.43 -13.73 -11.70
CA ALA A 178 12.79 -13.94 -13.00
C ALA A 178 13.69 -13.59 -14.20
N VAL A 179 14.56 -12.59 -14.02
CA VAL A 179 15.43 -12.05 -15.08
C VAL A 179 16.83 -12.67 -15.04
N ARG A 180 17.07 -13.68 -14.17
CA ARG A 180 18.35 -14.38 -14.07
C ARG A 180 18.79 -14.97 -15.41
N GLY A 181 19.57 -14.23 -16.16
CA GLY A 181 20.11 -14.54 -17.49
C GLY A 181 20.44 -13.30 -18.30
N ARG A 182 19.87 -12.13 -17.94
CA ARG A 182 19.99 -10.89 -18.73
C ARG A 182 20.77 -9.73 -18.07
N SER A 183 21.05 -9.76 -16.78
CA SER A 183 21.74 -8.64 -16.14
C SER A 183 22.87 -9.08 -15.20
N ARG A 184 24.10 -8.66 -15.53
CA ARG A 184 25.32 -8.77 -14.70
C ARG A 184 25.41 -7.68 -13.63
N ARG A 185 24.33 -7.04 -13.18
CA ARG A 185 24.41 -6.06 -12.10
C ARG A 185 24.81 -6.73 -10.79
N SER A 186 25.84 -6.19 -10.15
CA SER A 186 26.32 -6.67 -8.86
C SER A 186 25.17 -6.67 -7.83
N LYS A 187 24.96 -7.80 -7.16
CA LYS A 187 23.96 -7.96 -6.08
C LYS A 187 24.12 -6.88 -4.99
N LEU A 188 25.36 -6.49 -4.71
CA LEU A 188 25.70 -5.46 -3.73
C LEU A 188 25.20 -4.07 -4.15
N MET A 189 25.25 -3.76 -5.46
CA MET A 189 24.78 -2.48 -6.00
C MET A 189 23.24 -2.40 -5.96
N THR A 190 22.56 -3.52 -6.24
CA THR A 190 21.10 -3.64 -6.11
C THR A 190 20.65 -3.47 -4.66
N LEU A 191 21.33 -4.13 -3.71
CA LEU A 191 21.04 -4.02 -2.28
C LEU A 191 21.28 -2.59 -1.77
N LYS A 192 22.39 -1.95 -2.16
CA LYS A 192 22.69 -0.55 -1.80
C LYS A 192 21.60 0.41 -2.28
N HIS A 193 21.17 0.29 -3.54
CA HIS A 193 20.07 1.09 -4.09
C HIS A 193 18.74 0.83 -3.39
N LEU A 194 18.46 -0.41 -3.02
CA LEU A 194 17.27 -0.80 -2.26
C LEU A 194 17.21 -0.10 -0.90
N VAL A 195 18.27 -0.28 -0.11
CA VAL A 195 18.37 0.34 1.23
C VAL A 195 18.31 1.86 1.11
N GLN A 196 19.04 2.42 0.17
CA GLN A 196 19.06 3.87 -0.05
C GLN A 196 17.68 4.40 -0.47
N SER A 197 16.98 3.72 -1.38
CA SER A 197 15.63 4.12 -1.82
C SER A 197 14.58 3.97 -0.72
N ALA A 198 14.73 3.00 0.17
CA ALA A 198 13.80 2.78 1.26
C ALA A 198 14.06 3.74 2.44
N VAL A 199 15.32 3.92 2.84
CA VAL A 199 15.70 4.79 3.96
C VAL A 199 15.55 6.27 3.62
N LEU A 200 15.92 6.68 2.38
CA LEU A 200 15.80 8.06 1.92
C LEU A 200 14.43 8.38 1.30
N HIS A 201 13.43 7.51 1.52
CA HIS A 201 12.08 7.76 1.02
C HIS A 201 11.45 8.99 1.71
N PRO A 202 10.82 9.93 0.98
CA PRO A 202 10.28 11.16 1.54
C PRO A 202 9.24 10.94 2.64
N ILE A 203 8.64 9.76 2.73
CA ILE A 203 7.69 9.36 3.77
C ILE A 203 8.41 8.79 5.00
N VAL A 204 9.53 8.12 4.82
CA VAL A 204 10.24 7.40 5.89
C VAL A 204 11.12 8.35 6.70
N ILE A 205 11.78 9.32 6.06
CA ILE A 205 12.63 10.31 6.73
C ILE A 205 11.88 11.07 7.84
N PRO A 206 10.69 11.65 7.61
CA PRO A 206 9.94 12.35 8.65
C PRO A 206 9.58 11.45 9.85
N ILE A 207 9.30 10.17 9.61
CA ILE A 207 9.02 9.20 10.66
C ILE A 207 10.24 9.02 11.56
N TYR A 208 11.43 8.81 10.99
CA TYR A 208 12.65 8.67 11.77
C TYR A 208 13.06 9.95 12.49
N LEU A 209 12.90 11.11 11.86
CA LEU A 209 13.16 12.40 12.51
C LEU A 209 12.20 12.65 13.67
N GLY A 210 10.90 12.32 13.51
CA GLY A 210 9.92 12.39 14.58
C GLY A 210 10.28 11.47 15.74
N LEU A 211 10.62 10.20 15.46
CA LEU A 211 11.08 9.27 16.48
C LEU A 211 12.34 9.75 17.21
N LEU A 212 13.27 10.37 16.51
CA LEU A 212 14.48 10.94 17.11
C LEU A 212 14.13 12.08 18.09
N VAL A 213 13.20 12.95 17.71
CA VAL A 213 12.69 14.04 18.57
C VAL A 213 12.03 13.45 19.83
N SER A 214 11.19 12.43 19.68
CA SER A 214 10.57 11.71 20.79
C SER A 214 11.62 11.06 21.70
N LEU A 215 12.63 10.39 21.13
CA LEU A 215 13.69 9.71 21.90
C LEU A 215 14.52 10.67 22.73
N VAL A 216 14.79 11.88 22.20
CA VAL A 216 15.55 12.94 22.91
C VAL A 216 14.66 13.66 23.95
N GLY A 217 13.33 13.44 23.91
CA GLY A 217 12.39 14.14 24.80
C GLY A 217 12.27 15.63 24.50
N TRP A 218 12.56 16.04 23.26
CA TRP A 218 12.48 17.46 22.88
C TRP A 218 11.04 17.84 22.59
N GLU A 219 10.51 18.79 23.38
CA GLU A 219 9.21 19.38 23.13
C GLU A 219 9.30 20.38 21.98
N LEU A 220 8.45 20.18 20.96
CA LEU A 220 8.40 21.10 19.81
C LEU A 220 7.88 22.47 20.26
N PRO A 221 8.52 23.58 19.83
CA PRO A 221 7.96 24.91 20.02
C PRO A 221 6.53 25.01 19.48
N VAL A 222 5.64 25.68 20.20
CA VAL A 222 4.20 25.79 19.85
C VAL A 222 3.97 26.25 18.41
N LEU A 223 4.78 27.20 17.93
CA LEU A 223 4.68 27.69 16.54
C LEU A 223 5.00 26.58 15.52
N ILE A 224 6.01 25.77 15.77
CA ILE A 224 6.40 24.67 14.87
C ILE A 224 5.31 23.58 14.92
N ASP A 225 4.86 23.17 16.12
CA ASP A 225 3.83 22.14 16.25
C ASP A 225 2.50 22.56 15.60
N SER A 226 2.05 23.81 15.80
CA SER A 226 0.82 24.32 15.18
C SER A 226 0.91 24.43 13.66
N THR A 227 2.07 24.79 13.12
CA THR A 227 2.32 24.83 11.68
C THR A 227 2.28 23.42 11.07
N LEU A 228 2.97 22.47 11.68
CA LEU A 228 2.96 21.07 11.26
C LEU A 228 1.56 20.46 11.38
N ALA A 229 0.81 20.80 12.43
CA ALA A 229 -0.58 20.38 12.60
C ALA A 229 -1.47 20.88 11.45
N SER A 230 -1.37 22.17 11.12
CA SER A 230 -2.14 22.79 10.04
C SER A 230 -1.85 22.12 8.69
N MET A 231 -0.56 21.89 8.36
CA MET A 231 -0.16 21.19 7.14
C MET A 231 -0.61 19.72 7.16
N GLY A 232 -0.42 19.02 8.27
CA GLY A 232 -0.80 17.61 8.42
C GLY A 232 -2.30 17.37 8.33
N ASN A 233 -3.12 18.35 8.73
CA ASN A 233 -4.58 18.24 8.64
C ASN A 233 -5.09 18.32 7.19
N VAL A 234 -4.34 18.95 6.28
CA VAL A 234 -4.63 18.95 4.85
C VAL A 234 -4.35 17.59 4.22
N ALA A 235 -3.38 16.83 4.74
CA ALA A 235 -2.92 15.58 4.14
C ALA A 235 -4.06 14.56 3.96
N VAL A 236 -4.89 14.37 5.00
CA VAL A 236 -5.96 13.35 5.01
C VAL A 236 -7.01 13.61 3.92
N PRO A 237 -7.72 14.77 3.87
CA PRO A 237 -8.70 15.00 2.84
C PRO A 237 -8.09 15.09 1.44
N ALA A 238 -6.89 15.67 1.30
CA ALA A 238 -6.21 15.77 0.02
C ALA A 238 -5.86 14.38 -0.57
N CYS A 239 -5.39 13.43 0.26
CA CYS A 239 -5.16 12.05 -0.16
C CYS A 239 -6.45 11.39 -0.67
N LEU A 240 -7.57 11.58 0.01
CA LEU A 240 -8.85 10.97 -0.36
C LEU A 240 -9.42 11.56 -1.65
N VAL A 241 -9.34 12.87 -1.85
CA VAL A 241 -9.72 13.53 -3.12
C VAL A 241 -8.84 13.01 -4.26
N LEU A 242 -7.52 12.94 -4.05
CA LEU A 242 -6.60 12.44 -5.06
C LEU A 242 -6.86 10.97 -5.40
N LEU A 243 -7.23 10.16 -4.41
CA LEU A 243 -7.64 8.77 -4.63
C LEU A 243 -8.86 8.70 -5.56
N GLY A 244 -9.90 9.48 -5.29
CA GLY A 244 -11.10 9.54 -6.13
C GLY A 244 -10.78 9.95 -7.58
N ALA A 245 -9.96 10.97 -7.78
CA ALA A 245 -9.51 11.40 -9.09
C ALA A 245 -8.74 10.29 -9.82
N SER A 246 -7.82 9.62 -9.12
CA SER A 246 -7.02 8.52 -9.68
C SER A 246 -7.88 7.31 -10.09
N VAL A 247 -8.88 6.94 -9.28
CA VAL A 247 -9.83 5.86 -9.60
C VAL A 247 -10.60 6.18 -10.88
N PHE A 248 -11.11 7.40 -11.02
CA PHE A 248 -11.83 7.81 -12.22
C PHE A 248 -10.94 7.79 -13.48
N GLN A 249 -9.73 8.32 -13.40
CA GLN A 249 -8.79 8.37 -14.52
C GLN A 249 -8.36 6.97 -14.98
N SER A 250 -8.18 6.04 -14.04
CA SER A 250 -7.72 4.68 -14.32
C SER A 250 -8.82 3.72 -14.78
N ARG A 251 -10.09 4.14 -14.86
CA ARG A 251 -11.24 3.26 -15.16
C ARG A 251 -11.15 2.50 -16.50
N HIS A 252 -10.43 3.04 -17.47
CA HIS A 252 -10.25 2.44 -18.79
C HIS A 252 -9.06 1.47 -18.88
N GLN A 253 -8.24 1.35 -17.84
CA GLN A 253 -7.04 0.52 -17.84
C GLN A 253 -7.30 -0.91 -17.36
N VAL A 254 -8.53 -1.22 -16.93
CA VAL A 254 -8.87 -2.53 -16.37
C VAL A 254 -8.88 -3.60 -17.45
N ARG A 255 -8.01 -4.60 -17.30
CA ARG A 255 -7.99 -5.81 -18.12
C ARG A 255 -8.31 -7.01 -17.23
N PRO A 256 -9.51 -7.63 -17.35
CA PRO A 256 -9.98 -8.62 -16.36
C PRO A 256 -9.20 -9.94 -16.37
N LYS A 257 -8.44 -10.24 -17.43
CA LYS A 257 -7.70 -11.51 -17.52
C LYS A 257 -6.55 -11.57 -16.52
N GLY A 258 -6.55 -12.59 -15.67
CA GLY A 258 -5.47 -12.90 -14.74
C GLY A 258 -5.46 -12.10 -13.43
N VAL A 259 -6.33 -11.11 -13.23
CA VAL A 259 -6.37 -10.32 -12.00
C VAL A 259 -7.15 -11.00 -10.87
N ALA A 260 -8.11 -11.86 -11.17
CA ALA A 260 -9.00 -12.47 -10.18
C ALA A 260 -8.25 -13.18 -9.04
N PRO A 261 -7.22 -13.99 -9.26
CA PRO A 261 -6.42 -14.55 -8.16
C PRO A 261 -5.79 -13.46 -7.28
N VAL A 262 -5.26 -12.39 -7.88
CA VAL A 262 -4.66 -11.28 -7.13
C VAL A 262 -5.70 -10.61 -6.23
N LEU A 263 -6.94 -10.40 -6.73
CA LEU A 263 -8.04 -9.86 -5.93
C LEU A 263 -8.37 -10.72 -4.72
N VAL A 264 -8.48 -12.04 -4.91
CA VAL A 264 -8.78 -12.98 -3.83
C VAL A 264 -7.67 -12.97 -2.79
N PHE A 265 -6.40 -13.05 -3.22
CA PHE A 265 -5.28 -13.00 -2.30
C PHE A 265 -5.20 -11.66 -1.57
N LYS A 266 -5.41 -10.55 -2.26
CA LYS A 266 -5.27 -9.21 -1.68
C LYS A 266 -6.39 -8.84 -0.73
N LEU A 267 -7.63 -9.11 -1.11
CA LEU A 267 -8.79 -8.60 -0.37
C LEU A 267 -9.37 -9.62 0.63
N VAL A 268 -8.99 -10.90 0.52
CA VAL A 268 -9.51 -11.95 1.42
C VAL A 268 -8.37 -12.65 2.16
N ILE A 269 -7.45 -13.32 1.45
CA ILE A 269 -6.45 -14.18 2.08
C ILE A 269 -5.45 -13.38 2.89
N HIS A 270 -4.97 -12.24 2.38
CA HIS A 270 -4.00 -11.40 3.08
C HIS A 270 -4.55 -10.84 4.40
N PRO A 271 -5.73 -10.17 4.45
CA PRO A 271 -6.28 -9.71 5.71
C PRO A 271 -6.63 -10.83 6.69
N VAL A 272 -7.17 -11.96 6.22
CA VAL A 272 -7.47 -13.12 7.07
C VAL A 272 -6.20 -13.68 7.70
N LEU A 273 -5.11 -13.82 6.93
CA LEU A 273 -3.86 -14.34 7.46
C LEU A 273 -3.21 -13.34 8.45
N VAL A 274 -3.22 -12.03 8.13
CA VAL A 274 -2.70 -11.00 9.06
C VAL A 274 -3.52 -11.01 10.36
N PHE A 275 -4.84 -11.05 10.29
CA PHE A 275 -5.70 -11.17 11.47
C PHE A 275 -5.36 -12.42 12.28
N SER A 276 -5.26 -13.59 11.62
CA SER A 276 -4.98 -14.86 12.29
C SER A 276 -3.63 -14.87 13.00
N VAL A 277 -2.59 -14.34 12.37
CA VAL A 277 -1.27 -14.25 12.98
C VAL A 277 -1.26 -13.24 14.14
N ALA A 278 -1.85 -12.06 13.95
CA ALA A 278 -1.90 -11.03 14.96
C ALA A 278 -2.70 -11.45 16.20
N GLN A 279 -3.89 -12.05 15.98
CA GLN A 279 -4.82 -12.43 17.05
C GLN A 279 -4.43 -13.72 17.73
N PHE A 280 -4.16 -14.81 16.98
CA PHE A 280 -4.03 -16.15 17.53
C PHE A 280 -2.58 -16.59 17.73
N ALA A 281 -1.65 -16.18 16.86
CA ALA A 281 -0.26 -16.58 16.99
C ALA A 281 0.53 -15.67 17.93
N LEU A 282 0.26 -14.36 17.93
CA LEU A 282 1.00 -13.38 18.73
C LEU A 282 0.19 -12.78 19.87
N GLY A 283 -1.13 -12.95 19.93
CA GLY A 283 -1.99 -12.41 20.99
C GLY A 283 -1.88 -10.90 21.14
N LEU A 284 -1.78 -10.17 20.02
CA LEU A 284 -1.59 -8.72 20.05
C LEU A 284 -2.82 -8.00 20.61
N PRO A 285 -2.63 -6.78 21.17
CA PRO A 285 -3.75 -5.99 21.67
C PRO A 285 -4.82 -5.76 20.59
N PRO A 286 -6.11 -5.70 20.97
CA PRO A 286 -7.23 -5.60 20.01
C PRO A 286 -7.08 -4.43 19.03
N MET A 287 -6.67 -3.24 19.49
CA MET A 287 -6.40 -2.08 18.64
C MET A 287 -5.34 -2.39 17.57
N THR A 288 -4.26 -3.06 17.97
CA THR A 288 -3.19 -3.47 17.05
C THR A 288 -3.72 -4.45 16.00
N VAL A 289 -4.47 -5.48 16.41
CA VAL A 289 -5.08 -6.46 15.50
C VAL A 289 -5.99 -5.77 14.48
N ALA A 290 -6.83 -4.84 14.95
CA ALA A 290 -7.73 -4.08 14.10
C ALA A 290 -6.98 -3.24 13.04
N VAL A 291 -5.95 -2.51 13.48
CA VAL A 291 -5.13 -1.69 12.57
C VAL A 291 -4.39 -2.55 11.56
N LEU A 292 -3.73 -3.64 11.98
CA LEU A 292 -3.00 -4.52 11.07
C LEU A 292 -3.92 -5.18 10.04
N THR A 293 -5.09 -5.64 10.48
CA THR A 293 -6.08 -6.24 9.57
C THR A 293 -6.62 -5.21 8.58
N THR A 294 -6.90 -4.00 9.05
CA THR A 294 -7.30 -2.88 8.17
C THR A 294 -6.22 -2.56 7.14
N MET A 295 -4.94 -2.47 7.55
CA MET A 295 -3.82 -2.25 6.63
C MET A 295 -3.74 -3.33 5.54
N ALA A 296 -3.93 -4.59 5.91
CA ALA A 296 -3.94 -5.71 4.97
C ALA A 296 -5.12 -5.66 3.99
N SER A 297 -6.27 -5.13 4.44
CA SER A 297 -7.52 -5.01 3.66
C SER A 297 -7.53 -3.83 2.70
N LEU A 298 -6.55 -2.92 2.79
CA LEU A 298 -6.40 -1.80 1.86
C LEU A 298 -6.11 -2.31 0.44
N PRO A 299 -6.48 -1.55 -0.60
CA PRO A 299 -6.19 -1.95 -1.97
C PRO A 299 -4.69 -1.96 -2.27
N THR A 300 -4.33 -2.51 -3.41
CA THR A 300 -2.96 -2.51 -3.91
C THR A 300 -2.46 -1.07 -4.09
N GLY A 301 -1.27 -0.79 -3.58
CA GLY A 301 -0.60 0.51 -3.78
C GLY A 301 -0.01 0.67 -5.19
N SER A 302 0.53 1.85 -5.49
CA SER A 302 1.15 2.15 -6.80
C SER A 302 2.53 1.51 -7.00
N ASN A 303 3.24 1.16 -5.94
CA ASN A 303 4.60 0.62 -6.03
C ASN A 303 4.71 -0.71 -6.82
N PRO A 304 3.78 -1.66 -6.73
CA PRO A 304 3.75 -2.84 -7.60
C PRO A 304 3.78 -2.50 -9.09
N TYR A 305 2.99 -1.51 -9.49
CA TYR A 305 2.96 -1.04 -10.88
C TYR A 305 4.31 -0.41 -11.29
N LEU A 306 4.88 0.46 -10.45
CA LEU A 306 6.17 1.08 -10.73
C LEU A 306 7.31 0.05 -10.83
N LEU A 307 7.32 -0.97 -9.96
CA LEU A 307 8.27 -2.07 -10.06
C LEU A 307 8.06 -2.87 -11.34
N SER A 308 6.83 -3.23 -11.68
CA SER A 308 6.49 -3.95 -12.91
C SER A 308 6.94 -3.18 -14.15
N GLN A 309 6.75 -1.85 -14.18
CA GLN A 309 7.27 -0.98 -15.25
C GLN A 309 8.80 -1.00 -15.32
N ARG A 310 9.48 -0.87 -14.17
CA ARG A 310 10.96 -0.87 -14.11
C ARG A 310 11.59 -2.14 -14.68
N TYR A 311 10.95 -3.28 -14.45
CA TYR A 311 11.39 -4.58 -14.95
C TYR A 311 10.76 -4.97 -16.29
N ASN A 312 9.80 -4.17 -16.77
CA ASN A 312 8.99 -4.44 -17.96
C ASN A 312 8.36 -5.84 -17.93
N GLN A 313 7.79 -6.21 -16.79
CA GLN A 313 7.18 -7.53 -16.53
C GLN A 313 5.87 -7.37 -15.74
N GLY A 314 4.79 -8.00 -16.18
CA GLY A 314 3.49 -8.01 -15.52
C GLY A 314 2.85 -6.63 -15.37
N VAL A 315 3.20 -5.64 -16.20
CA VAL A 315 2.76 -4.24 -16.08
C VAL A 315 1.24 -4.14 -16.14
N SER A 316 0.62 -4.84 -17.09
CA SER A 316 -0.84 -4.84 -17.26
C SER A 316 -1.56 -5.47 -16.07
N LEU A 317 -1.01 -6.54 -15.49
CA LEU A 317 -1.55 -7.19 -14.30
C LEU A 317 -1.50 -6.24 -13.09
N ALA A 318 -0.34 -5.61 -12.85
CA ALA A 318 -0.18 -4.68 -11.73
C ALA A 318 -1.09 -3.45 -11.86
N ALA A 319 -1.19 -2.85 -13.06
CA ALA A 319 -2.09 -1.73 -13.31
C ALA A 319 -3.55 -2.11 -13.03
N THR A 320 -3.99 -3.26 -13.57
CA THR A 320 -5.35 -3.77 -13.34
C THR A 320 -5.60 -4.09 -11.86
N ALA A 321 -4.61 -4.67 -11.16
CA ALA A 321 -4.72 -4.96 -9.72
C ALA A 321 -4.93 -3.69 -8.89
N VAL A 322 -4.17 -2.62 -9.15
CA VAL A 322 -4.34 -1.33 -8.47
C VAL A 322 -5.78 -0.82 -8.63
N VAL A 323 -6.29 -0.76 -9.85
CA VAL A 323 -7.63 -0.22 -10.14
C VAL A 323 -8.72 -1.12 -9.59
N ALA A 324 -8.66 -2.42 -9.87
CA ALA A 324 -9.70 -3.37 -9.49
C ALA A 324 -9.78 -3.55 -7.96
N THR A 325 -8.63 -3.66 -7.26
CA THR A 325 -8.64 -3.73 -5.80
C THR A 325 -9.16 -2.44 -5.18
N THR A 326 -8.83 -1.26 -5.74
CA THR A 326 -9.35 0.01 -5.24
C THR A 326 -10.87 0.10 -5.36
N ALA A 327 -11.42 -0.29 -6.52
CA ALA A 327 -12.86 -0.32 -6.71
C ALA A 327 -13.56 -1.32 -5.77
N MET A 328 -13.01 -2.52 -5.60
CA MET A 328 -13.60 -3.55 -4.72
C MET A 328 -13.43 -3.22 -3.24
N THR A 329 -12.37 -2.53 -2.85
CA THR A 329 -12.15 -2.10 -1.47
C THR A 329 -13.24 -1.12 -1.00
N ALA A 330 -13.84 -0.34 -1.89
CA ALA A 330 -14.97 0.50 -1.56
C ALA A 330 -16.15 -0.29 -0.94
N ILE A 331 -16.28 -1.57 -1.31
CA ILE A 331 -17.31 -2.47 -0.77
C ILE A 331 -16.79 -3.28 0.42
N SER A 332 -15.57 -3.84 0.32
CA SER A 332 -15.04 -4.76 1.34
C SER A 332 -14.55 -4.05 2.61
N LEU A 333 -14.02 -2.85 2.50
CA LEU A 333 -13.43 -2.12 3.61
C LEU A 333 -14.45 -1.70 4.69
N PRO A 334 -15.65 -1.18 4.34
CA PRO A 334 -16.70 -0.93 5.33
C PRO A 334 -17.05 -2.15 6.17
N TYR A 335 -17.10 -3.31 5.53
CA TYR A 335 -17.35 -4.59 6.22
C TYR A 335 -16.21 -4.91 7.20
N VAL A 336 -14.95 -4.82 6.77
CA VAL A 336 -13.79 -5.06 7.66
C VAL A 336 -13.80 -4.09 8.84
N LEU A 337 -14.03 -2.80 8.61
CA LEU A 337 -14.07 -1.81 9.68
C LEU A 337 -15.22 -2.05 10.66
N SER A 338 -16.38 -2.55 10.19
CA SER A 338 -17.50 -2.89 11.06
C SER A 338 -17.18 -4.03 12.02
N LEU A 339 -16.29 -4.98 11.66
CA LEU A 339 -15.87 -6.07 12.55
C LEU A 339 -15.10 -5.56 13.78
N PHE A 340 -14.48 -4.39 13.67
CA PHE A 340 -13.66 -3.79 14.73
C PHE A 340 -14.31 -2.55 15.36
N SER A 341 -15.60 -2.35 15.15
CA SER A 341 -16.35 -1.17 15.60
C SER A 341 -16.34 -0.96 17.12
N SER A 342 -16.15 -2.02 17.89
CA SER A 342 -16.12 -1.99 19.36
C SER A 342 -14.76 -1.63 19.95
N ILE A 343 -13.72 -1.45 19.08
CA ILE A 343 -12.34 -1.22 19.52
C ILE A 343 -11.99 0.28 19.34
N ARG A 344 -12.61 1.10 20.17
CA ARG A 344 -12.28 2.53 20.30
C ARG A 344 -12.00 2.88 21.75
#